data_9eb142301610d2701e91bc94cd3044f3
#
_entry.id   9eb142301610d2701e91bc94cd3044f3
#
_cell.length_a   1.000
_cell.length_b   1.000
_cell.length_c   1.000
_cell.angle_alpha   90.00
_cell.angle_beta   90.00
_cell.angle_gamma   90.00
#
_symmetry.space_group_name_H-M   'P 1'
#
loop_
_entity.id
_entity.type
_entity.pdbx_description
1 polymer ?
#
loop_
_entity_poly.entity_id
_entity_poly.type
_entity_poly.pdbx_seq_one_letter_code
_entity_poly.pdbx_strand_id
1 'polypeptide(L)' 'AVPALVASLWPVADESTRILMELFYREMENGTRPAKALRHAQLTLMENKKYKHPFYWAPFIFIGDTE' A
#
# COMPACT_ATOMS: atom_id res chain seq x y z
N ALA A 1 11.33 -17.89 -6.20
CA ALA A 1 10.42 -17.21 -5.28
C ALA A 1 9.26 -16.60 -6.04
N VAL A 2 8.11 -16.57 -5.44
CA VAL A 2 6.94 -15.98 -6.05
C VAL A 2 7.06 -14.46 -5.98
N PRO A 3 6.90 -13.77 -7.12
CA PRO A 3 6.97 -12.32 -7.08
C PRO A 3 5.86 -11.75 -6.21
N ALA A 4 6.18 -10.70 -5.49
CA ALA A 4 5.19 -9.99 -4.72
C ALA A 4 4.38 -9.08 -5.65
N LEU A 5 3.09 -8.97 -5.36
CA LEU A 5 2.20 -8.14 -6.15
C LEU A 5 1.24 -7.41 -5.24
N VAL A 6 1.14 -6.10 -5.45
CA VAL A 6 0.13 -5.29 -4.78
C VAL A 6 -0.97 -5.01 -5.79
N ALA A 7 -2.19 -5.39 -5.43
CA ALA A 7 -3.32 -5.24 -6.33
C ALA A 7 -4.41 -4.43 -5.65
N SER A 8 -5.26 -3.82 -6.45
CA SER A 8 -6.36 -3.02 -5.97
C SER A 8 -7.68 -3.71 -6.30
N LEU A 9 -8.59 -3.74 -5.33
CA LEU A 9 -9.88 -4.39 -5.51
C LEU A 9 -10.87 -3.52 -6.31
N TRP A 10 -10.60 -2.23 -6.38
CA TRP A 10 -11.40 -1.32 -7.21
C TRP A 10 -10.51 -0.17 -7.64
N PRO A 11 -10.92 0.57 -8.70
CA PRO A 11 -10.13 1.71 -9.15
C PRO A 11 -10.09 2.80 -8.08
N VAL A 12 -8.92 3.37 -7.87
CA VAL A 12 -8.74 4.47 -6.94
C VAL A 12 -8.08 5.62 -7.68
N ALA A 13 -8.05 6.79 -7.03
CA ALA A 13 -7.44 7.97 -7.64
C ALA A 13 -5.95 7.75 -7.85
N ASP A 14 -5.45 8.25 -8.99
CA ASP A 14 -4.04 8.05 -9.33
C ASP A 14 -3.10 8.65 -8.29
N GLU A 15 -3.47 9.83 -7.77
CA GLU A 15 -2.61 10.51 -6.81
C GLU A 15 -2.46 9.70 -5.52
N SER A 16 -3.57 9.20 -4.98
CA SER A 16 -3.50 8.44 -3.75
C SER A 16 -2.76 7.12 -3.96
N THR A 17 -2.96 6.50 -5.12
CA THR A 17 -2.25 5.27 -5.44
C THR A 17 -0.75 5.52 -5.53
N ARG A 18 -0.36 6.60 -6.18
CA ARG A 18 1.05 6.94 -6.30
C ARG A 18 1.69 7.15 -4.93
N ILE A 19 0.98 7.87 -4.06
CA ILE A 19 1.50 8.13 -2.72
C ILE A 19 1.64 6.82 -1.95
N LEU A 20 0.63 5.97 -2.03
CA LEU A 20 0.66 4.69 -1.32
C LEU A 20 1.83 3.84 -1.79
N MET A 21 2.05 3.78 -3.11
CA MET A 21 3.14 2.96 -3.63
C MET A 21 4.50 3.53 -3.26
N GLU A 22 4.64 4.86 -3.23
CA GLU A 22 5.89 5.47 -2.78
C GLU A 22 6.19 5.11 -1.33
N LEU A 23 5.18 5.16 -0.48
CA LEU A 23 5.34 4.79 0.92
C LEU A 23 5.68 3.33 1.06
N PHE A 24 5.02 2.49 0.28
CA PHE A 24 5.26 1.06 0.29
C PHE A 24 6.71 0.73 -0.06
N TYR A 25 7.20 1.29 -1.16
CA TYR A 25 8.57 1.01 -1.59
C TYR A 25 9.61 1.58 -0.62
N ARG A 26 9.31 2.75 -0.04
CA ARG A 26 10.22 3.32 0.95
C ARG A 26 10.36 2.41 2.17
N GLU A 27 9.24 1.87 2.64
CA GLU A 27 9.29 0.95 3.77
C GLU A 27 10.08 -0.29 3.44
N MET A 28 9.92 -0.81 2.23
CA MET A 28 10.67 -1.98 1.83
C MET A 28 12.16 -1.69 1.73
N GLU A 29 12.53 -0.51 1.27
CA GLU A 29 13.94 -0.13 1.23
C GLU A 29 14.54 -0.05 2.61
N ASN A 30 13.73 0.22 3.61
CA ASN A 30 14.18 0.26 5.00
C ASN A 30 14.18 -1.12 5.66
N GLY A 31 13.91 -2.16 4.90
CA GLY A 31 13.97 -3.52 5.41
C GLY A 31 12.65 -4.08 5.91
N THR A 32 11.57 -3.33 5.76
CA THR A 32 10.26 -3.79 6.19
C THR A 32 9.75 -4.87 5.23
N ARG A 33 9.17 -5.93 5.78
CA ARG A 33 8.62 -6.99 4.96
C ARG A 33 7.45 -6.47 4.13
N PRO A 34 7.23 -7.03 2.94
CA PRO A 34 6.22 -6.48 2.02
C PRO A 34 4.83 -6.35 2.60
N ALA A 35 4.33 -7.37 3.28
CA ALA A 35 2.96 -7.27 3.83
C ALA A 35 2.86 -6.18 4.88
N LYS A 36 3.88 -6.06 5.71
CA LYS A 36 3.90 -5.02 6.74
C LYS A 36 4.12 -3.65 6.12
N ALA A 37 4.92 -3.59 5.06
CA ALA A 37 5.16 -2.34 4.36
C ALA A 37 3.86 -1.80 3.77
N LEU A 38 3.05 -2.68 3.18
CA LEU A 38 1.77 -2.26 2.63
C LEU A 38 0.85 -1.75 3.73
N ARG A 39 0.81 -2.47 4.84
CA ARG A 39 -0.03 -2.04 5.96
C ARG A 39 0.39 -0.66 6.47
N HIS A 40 1.69 -0.44 6.62
CA HIS A 40 2.18 0.86 7.07
C HIS A 40 1.82 1.97 6.08
N ALA A 41 1.93 1.67 4.78
CA ALA A 41 1.58 2.64 3.75
C ALA A 41 0.10 3.00 3.84
N GLN A 42 -0.75 2.00 4.03
CA GLN A 42 -2.18 2.25 4.14
C GLN A 42 -2.52 3.08 5.38
N LEU A 43 -1.88 2.77 6.51
CA LEU A 43 -2.12 3.52 7.73
C LEU A 43 -1.68 4.96 7.60
N THR A 44 -0.54 5.18 6.96
CA THR A 44 -0.04 6.53 6.73
C THR A 44 -0.98 7.31 5.84
N LEU A 45 -1.46 6.68 4.78
CA LEU A 45 -2.38 7.34 3.86
C LEU A 45 -3.69 7.69 4.58
N MET A 46 -4.16 6.81 5.46
CA MET A 46 -5.37 7.06 6.23
C MET A 46 -5.27 8.30 7.11
N GLU A 47 -4.06 8.61 7.56
CA GLU A 47 -3.85 9.78 8.42
C GLU A 47 -3.91 11.09 7.63
N ASN A 48 -3.84 11.03 6.32
CA ASN A 48 -3.94 12.21 5.48
C ASN A 48 -5.41 12.61 5.35
N LYS A 49 -5.72 13.87 5.72
CA LYS A 49 -7.11 14.32 5.70
C LYS A 49 -7.77 14.15 4.33
N LYS A 50 -6.99 14.32 3.27
CA LYS A 50 -7.51 14.21 1.91
C LYS A 50 -7.87 12.78 1.54
N TYR A 51 -7.16 11.81 2.09
CA TYR A 51 -7.33 10.41 1.71
C TYR A 51 -7.78 9.54 2.89
N LYS A 52 -8.40 10.14 3.87
CA LYS A 52 -8.83 9.47 5.08
C LYS A 52 -9.90 8.42 4.81
N HIS A 53 -10.74 8.64 3.79
CA HIS A 53 -11.83 7.73 3.49
C HIS A 53 -11.26 6.37 3.03
N PRO A 54 -11.82 5.27 3.53
CA PRO A 54 -11.30 3.94 3.18
C PRO A 54 -11.24 3.64 1.68
N PHE A 55 -12.05 4.34 0.88
CA PHE A 55 -12.00 4.18 -0.57
C PHE A 55 -10.58 4.29 -1.11
N TYR A 56 -9.76 5.14 -0.50
CA TYR A 56 -8.43 5.43 -1.04
C TYR A 56 -7.36 4.46 -0.59
N TRP A 57 -7.53 3.79 0.56
CA TRP A 57 -6.44 2.95 1.09
C TRP A 57 -6.85 1.51 1.34
N ALA A 58 -8.14 1.23 1.47
CA ALA A 58 -8.59 -0.10 1.86
C ALA A 58 -8.51 -1.16 0.76
N PRO A 59 -8.59 -0.83 -0.56
CA PRO A 59 -8.67 -1.88 -1.57
C PRO A 59 -7.37 -2.58 -1.89
N PHE A 60 -6.25 -2.13 -1.35
CA PHE A 60 -4.96 -2.69 -1.71
C PHE A 60 -4.68 -3.96 -0.92
N ILE A 61 -4.29 -5.00 -1.64
CA ILE A 61 -3.95 -6.28 -1.03
C ILE A 61 -2.60 -6.72 -1.54
N PHE A 62 -1.92 -7.51 -0.73
CA PHE A 62 -0.64 -8.06 -1.09
C PHE A 62 -0.82 -9.51 -1.50
N ILE A 63 -0.38 -9.84 -2.72
CA ILE A 63 -0.46 -11.18 -3.25
C ILE A 63 0.95 -11.70 -3.45
N GLY A 64 1.22 -12.89 -2.91
CA GLY A 64 2.51 -13.49 -3.10
C GLY A 64 3.01 -14.09 -1.80
N ASP A 65 4.33 -14.32 -1.77
CA ASP A 65 4.97 -14.88 -0.62
C ASP A 65 5.02 -13.86 0.50
N THR A 66 4.43 -14.19 1.64
CA THR A 66 4.36 -13.24 2.74
C THR A 66 5.58 -13.28 3.61
N GLU A 67 6.47 -14.17 3.36
CA GLU A 67 7.61 -14.30 4.18
C GLU A 67 8.78 -13.71 3.65
#